data_1679692f438477ed7f3c7004a25bc455
#
_entry.id   1679692f438477ed7f3c7004a25bc455
#
_cell.length_a   1.000
_cell.length_b   1.000
_cell.length_c   1.000
_cell.angle_alpha   90.00
_cell.angle_beta   90.00
_cell.angle_gamma   90.00
#
_symmetry.space_group_name_H-M   'P 1'
#
loop_
_entity.id
_entity.type
_entity.pdbx_description
1 polymer ?
#
loop_
_entity_poly.entity_id
_entity_poly.type
_entity_poly.pdbx_seq_one_letter_code
_entity_poly.pdbx_strand_id
1 'polypeptide(L)'
;VLAAFAQVLKEEDKVKLVVAGDGPYLDSLKEQAGKLNIQKHVIFTGMIAPSETALYYKAADFFISASTSETQGLTYLESLASGTPVIAHGNPYLENLINDKMFGTLYYGERELAGAILEALIATPDMSEQKLADKLYEISAENFGKRVHEFYLDAIISNNFEHELHDGQPVTQRFLKTILYLPQQAVTSPVKESKRILRASRKQLSSIRDYWRDEFK
;
A
#
# COMPACT_ATOMS: atom_id res chain seq x y z
N VAL A 1 2.47 15.92 -8.40
CA VAL A 1 2.36 14.77 -9.33
C VAL A 1 2.17 15.25 -10.77
N LEU A 2 1.15 16.03 -11.13
CA LEU A 2 0.87 16.43 -12.54
C LEU A 2 2.07 17.08 -13.24
N ALA A 3 2.79 17.98 -12.56
CA ALA A 3 3.97 18.63 -13.14
C ALA A 3 5.12 17.63 -13.41
N ALA A 4 5.33 16.66 -12.52
CA ALA A 4 6.31 15.60 -12.71
C ALA A 4 5.87 14.68 -13.87
N PHE A 5 4.60 14.31 -13.92
CA PHE A 5 4.06 13.49 -15.00
C PHE A 5 4.17 14.16 -16.38
N ALA A 6 3.99 15.50 -16.44
CA ALA A 6 4.24 16.25 -17.67
C ALA A 6 5.71 16.20 -18.14
N GLN A 7 6.66 16.01 -17.23
CA GLN A 7 8.07 15.80 -17.59
C GLN A 7 8.30 14.36 -18.08
N VAL A 8 7.68 13.36 -17.43
CA VAL A 8 7.73 11.97 -17.88
C VAL A 8 7.24 11.82 -19.32
N LEU A 9 6.14 12.48 -19.68
CA LEU A 9 5.56 12.41 -21.01
C LEU A 9 6.46 12.96 -22.15
N LYS A 10 7.54 13.67 -21.81
CA LYS A 10 8.54 14.10 -22.82
C LYS A 10 9.48 12.96 -23.22
N GLU A 11 9.66 11.99 -22.34
CA GLU A 11 10.57 10.85 -22.53
C GLU A 11 9.78 9.55 -22.87
N GLU A 12 8.59 9.38 -22.29
CA GLU A 12 7.71 8.23 -22.50
C GLU A 12 6.25 8.67 -22.61
N ASP A 13 5.73 8.66 -23.84
CA ASP A 13 4.37 9.15 -24.16
C ASP A 13 3.28 8.08 -24.07
N LYS A 14 3.66 6.79 -23.89
CA LYS A 14 2.72 5.67 -23.82
C LYS A 14 2.18 5.39 -22.41
N VAL A 15 2.36 6.33 -21.49
CA VAL A 15 1.90 6.20 -20.11
C VAL A 15 0.60 6.97 -19.88
N LYS A 16 -0.18 6.52 -18.92
CA LYS A 16 -1.39 7.17 -18.42
C LYS A 16 -1.30 7.37 -16.92
N LEU A 17 -1.81 8.49 -16.44
CA LEU A 17 -1.99 8.76 -15.03
C LEU A 17 -3.47 8.66 -14.69
N VAL A 18 -3.83 7.77 -13.77
CA VAL A 18 -5.18 7.66 -13.22
C VAL A 18 -5.22 8.36 -11.87
N VAL A 19 -6.09 9.36 -11.75
CA VAL A 19 -6.36 10.09 -10.51
C VAL A 19 -7.69 9.61 -9.98
N ALA A 20 -7.65 8.73 -8.98
CA ALA A 20 -8.83 8.13 -8.38
C ALA A 20 -9.23 8.92 -7.13
N GLY A 21 -10.49 9.32 -7.06
CA GLY A 21 -11.05 10.07 -5.94
C GLY A 21 -11.75 11.35 -6.39
N ASP A 22 -12.40 11.97 -5.42
CA ASP A 22 -13.11 13.24 -5.58
C ASP A 22 -12.71 14.19 -4.43
N GLY A 23 -12.93 15.48 -4.63
CA GLY A 23 -12.62 16.49 -3.62
C GLY A 23 -12.62 17.91 -4.18
N PRO A 24 -12.46 18.90 -3.28
CA PRO A 24 -12.61 20.32 -3.64
C PRO A 24 -11.59 20.82 -4.68
N TYR A 25 -10.51 20.08 -4.88
CA TYR A 25 -9.44 20.43 -5.83
C TYR A 25 -9.57 19.74 -7.20
N LEU A 26 -10.57 18.88 -7.42
CA LEU A 26 -10.69 18.10 -8.65
C LEU A 26 -10.70 18.98 -9.90
N ASP A 27 -11.49 20.04 -9.89
CA ASP A 27 -11.60 20.94 -11.05
C ASP A 27 -10.30 21.73 -11.29
N SER A 28 -9.62 22.15 -10.22
CA SER A 28 -8.32 22.82 -10.33
C SER A 28 -7.23 21.87 -10.87
N LEU A 29 -7.28 20.58 -10.53
CA LEU A 29 -6.38 19.57 -11.08
C LEU A 29 -6.64 19.32 -12.57
N LYS A 30 -7.90 19.29 -13.00
CA LYS A 30 -8.28 19.21 -14.43
C LYS A 30 -7.78 20.43 -15.20
N GLU A 31 -7.97 21.64 -14.66
CA GLU A 31 -7.46 22.87 -15.24
C GLU A 31 -5.92 22.86 -15.35
N GLN A 32 -5.24 22.38 -14.30
CA GLN A 32 -3.78 22.24 -14.29
C GLN A 32 -3.31 21.25 -15.37
N ALA A 33 -3.99 20.11 -15.51
CA ALA A 33 -3.68 19.16 -16.58
C ALA A 33 -3.85 19.79 -17.98
N GLY A 34 -4.86 20.64 -18.15
CA GLY A 34 -5.04 21.44 -19.38
C GLY A 34 -3.90 22.42 -19.65
N LYS A 35 -3.48 23.18 -18.61
CA LYS A 35 -2.35 24.13 -18.71
C LYS A 35 -1.03 23.45 -19.04
N LEU A 36 -0.85 22.20 -18.57
CA LEU A 36 0.33 21.38 -18.84
C LEU A 36 0.22 20.62 -20.18
N ASN A 37 -0.90 20.70 -20.90
CA ASN A 37 -1.19 19.98 -22.15
C ASN A 37 -1.11 18.44 -22.01
N ILE A 38 -1.45 17.90 -20.83
CA ILE A 38 -1.40 16.46 -20.53
C ILE A 38 -2.79 15.83 -20.34
N GLN A 39 -3.87 16.56 -20.58
CA GLN A 39 -5.24 16.10 -20.32
C GLN A 39 -5.62 14.81 -21.06
N LYS A 40 -4.98 14.52 -22.20
CA LYS A 40 -5.18 13.27 -22.96
C LYS A 40 -4.50 12.05 -22.30
N HIS A 41 -3.61 12.29 -21.34
CA HIS A 41 -2.84 11.28 -20.63
C HIS A 41 -3.26 11.14 -19.16
N VAL A 42 -4.21 11.96 -18.69
CA VAL A 42 -4.70 11.94 -17.30
C VAL A 42 -6.18 11.56 -17.28
N ILE A 43 -6.51 10.54 -16.52
CA ILE A 43 -7.87 10.03 -16.33
C ILE A 43 -8.30 10.39 -14.91
N PHE A 44 -9.36 11.20 -14.78
CA PHE A 44 -9.97 11.53 -13.50
C PHE A 44 -11.23 10.68 -13.31
N THR A 45 -11.21 9.74 -12.38
CA THR A 45 -12.33 8.80 -12.18
C THR A 45 -13.48 9.39 -11.36
N GLY A 46 -13.22 10.46 -10.58
CA GLY A 46 -14.13 10.88 -9.52
C GLY A 46 -14.16 9.86 -8.37
N MET A 47 -15.22 9.89 -7.57
CA MET A 47 -15.39 8.97 -6.45
C MET A 47 -15.47 7.53 -6.95
N ILE A 48 -14.65 6.65 -6.34
CA ILE A 48 -14.70 5.20 -6.56
C ILE A 48 -15.24 4.50 -5.31
N ALA A 49 -15.95 3.39 -5.51
CA ALA A 49 -16.44 2.61 -4.38
C ALA A 49 -15.29 1.91 -3.65
N PRO A 50 -15.30 1.80 -2.31
CA PRO A 50 -14.26 1.09 -1.57
C PRO A 50 -14.03 -0.34 -2.04
N SER A 51 -15.08 -1.03 -2.51
CA SER A 51 -15.00 -2.37 -3.08
C SER A 51 -14.26 -2.46 -4.42
N GLU A 52 -14.09 -1.34 -5.11
CA GLU A 52 -13.41 -1.24 -6.41
C GLU A 52 -11.95 -0.81 -6.29
N THR A 53 -11.56 -0.19 -5.16
CA THR A 53 -10.21 0.37 -4.95
C THR A 53 -9.10 -0.63 -5.28
N ALA A 54 -9.25 -1.88 -4.85
CA ALA A 54 -8.27 -2.94 -5.16
C ALA A 54 -8.13 -3.23 -6.65
N LEU A 55 -9.17 -3.01 -7.46
CA LEU A 55 -9.13 -3.20 -8.91
C LEU A 55 -8.28 -2.10 -9.58
N TYR A 56 -8.39 -0.86 -9.09
CA TYR A 56 -7.58 0.25 -9.58
C TYR A 56 -6.10 0.02 -9.29
N TYR A 57 -5.75 -0.40 -8.06
CA TYR A 57 -4.35 -0.77 -7.76
C TYR A 57 -3.86 -1.88 -8.68
N LYS A 58 -4.62 -2.97 -8.84
CA LYS A 58 -4.23 -4.09 -9.70
C LYS A 58 -4.10 -3.76 -11.18
N ALA A 59 -4.87 -2.77 -11.66
CA ALA A 59 -4.82 -2.33 -13.04
C ALA A 59 -3.62 -1.41 -13.33
N ALA A 60 -3.06 -0.78 -12.31
CA ALA A 60 -1.91 0.10 -12.40
C ALA A 60 -0.59 -0.68 -12.34
N ASP A 61 0.42 -0.21 -13.06
CA ASP A 61 1.79 -0.71 -12.97
C ASP A 61 2.48 -0.17 -11.70
N PHE A 62 2.10 1.04 -11.24
CA PHE A 62 2.61 1.70 -10.03
C PHE A 62 1.52 2.53 -9.35
N PHE A 63 1.56 2.59 -8.03
CA PHE A 63 0.84 3.57 -7.24
C PHE A 63 1.75 4.75 -6.89
N ILE A 64 1.31 5.98 -7.14
CA ILE A 64 2.10 7.20 -6.90
C ILE A 64 1.45 8.02 -5.79
N SER A 65 2.22 8.36 -4.75
CA SER A 65 1.81 9.31 -3.72
C SER A 65 2.87 10.40 -3.51
N ALA A 66 2.41 11.64 -3.49
CA ALA A 66 3.23 12.80 -3.12
C ALA A 66 2.93 13.32 -1.71
N SER A 67 2.27 12.51 -0.88
CA SER A 67 2.01 12.85 0.51
C SER A 67 3.32 12.93 1.30
N THR A 68 3.50 14.01 2.05
CA THR A 68 4.63 14.20 2.97
C THR A 68 4.24 13.98 4.42
N SER A 69 2.95 13.72 4.71
CA SER A 69 2.41 13.53 6.04
C SER A 69 1.50 12.30 6.04
N GLU A 70 1.98 11.23 6.64
CA GLU A 70 1.25 9.98 6.77
C GLU A 70 1.15 9.55 8.22
N THR A 71 -0.04 9.11 8.65
CA THR A 71 -0.26 8.55 9.99
C THR A 71 -0.15 7.03 10.01
N GLN A 72 -0.80 6.35 9.07
CA GLN A 72 -0.80 4.90 8.96
C GLN A 72 -0.42 4.40 7.56
N GLY A 73 -0.51 5.25 6.54
CA GLY A 73 -0.16 4.91 5.18
C GLY A 73 -0.98 3.76 4.57
N LEU A 74 -2.29 3.69 4.88
CA LEU A 74 -3.16 2.58 4.43
C LEU A 74 -3.14 2.41 2.92
N THR A 75 -3.07 3.50 2.16
CA THR A 75 -3.02 3.46 0.69
C THR A 75 -1.79 2.73 0.16
N TYR A 76 -0.65 2.84 0.83
CA TYR A 76 0.57 2.08 0.49
C TYR A 76 0.40 0.59 0.78
N LEU A 77 -0.20 0.26 1.95
CA LEU A 77 -0.49 -1.13 2.32
C LEU A 77 -1.48 -1.77 1.34
N GLU A 78 -2.52 -1.04 0.94
CA GLU A 78 -3.51 -1.48 -0.05
C GLU A 78 -2.89 -1.73 -1.42
N SER A 79 -1.99 -0.83 -1.87
CA SER A 79 -1.24 -0.98 -3.11
C SER A 79 -0.38 -2.25 -3.08
N LEU A 80 0.45 -2.42 -2.06
CA LEU A 80 1.30 -3.60 -1.90
C LEU A 80 0.47 -4.88 -1.75
N ALA A 81 -0.65 -4.84 -1.00
CA ALA A 81 -1.58 -5.97 -0.87
C ALA A 81 -2.23 -6.35 -2.21
N SER A 82 -2.34 -5.40 -3.12
CA SER A 82 -2.84 -5.62 -4.49
C SER A 82 -1.75 -6.09 -5.46
N GLY A 83 -0.49 -6.15 -5.02
CA GLY A 83 0.67 -6.52 -5.84
C GLY A 83 1.20 -5.37 -6.70
N THR A 84 0.88 -4.13 -6.35
CA THR A 84 1.26 -2.93 -7.10
C THR A 84 2.37 -2.18 -6.37
N PRO A 85 3.55 -2.02 -6.96
CA PRO A 85 4.66 -1.27 -6.38
C PRO A 85 4.33 0.21 -6.18
N VAL A 86 5.03 0.84 -5.25
CA VAL A 86 4.76 2.22 -4.82
C VAL A 86 5.86 3.17 -5.27
N ILE A 87 5.49 4.38 -5.73
CA ILE A 87 6.40 5.52 -5.89
C ILE A 87 5.96 6.59 -4.89
N ALA A 88 6.77 6.88 -3.88
CA ALA A 88 6.35 7.77 -2.79
C ALA A 88 7.47 8.68 -2.30
N HIS A 89 7.07 9.80 -1.65
CA HIS A 89 8.01 10.65 -0.93
C HIS A 89 8.53 9.90 0.30
N GLY A 90 9.85 9.74 0.39
CA GLY A 90 10.53 8.96 1.41
C GLY A 90 10.36 9.57 2.81
N ASN A 91 10.16 8.69 3.78
CA ASN A 91 10.18 8.97 5.21
C ASN A 91 10.57 7.68 5.96
N PRO A 92 10.93 7.74 7.26
CA PRO A 92 11.39 6.55 8.00
C PRO A 92 10.41 5.37 8.00
N TYR A 93 9.09 5.63 7.95
CA TYR A 93 8.09 4.58 7.85
C TYR A 93 8.13 3.88 6.48
N LEU A 94 8.16 4.67 5.40
CA LEU A 94 8.18 4.13 4.04
C LEU A 94 9.51 3.47 3.69
N GLU A 95 10.64 3.92 4.24
CA GLU A 95 11.95 3.26 4.09
C GLU A 95 11.93 1.83 4.65
N ASN A 96 11.22 1.61 5.76
CA ASN A 96 11.02 0.28 6.31
C ASN A 96 10.02 -0.55 5.51
N LEU A 97 8.93 0.06 5.04
CA LEU A 97 7.89 -0.63 4.28
C LEU A 97 8.38 -1.02 2.88
N ILE A 98 9.08 -0.10 2.19
CA ILE A 98 9.61 -0.26 0.83
C ILE A 98 11.11 -0.55 0.91
N ASN A 99 11.45 -1.65 1.55
CA ASN A 99 12.83 -2.06 1.83
C ASN A 99 13.49 -2.88 0.71
N ASP A 100 12.77 -3.14 -0.38
CA ASP A 100 13.26 -3.80 -1.60
C ASP A 100 12.67 -3.07 -2.80
N LYS A 101 13.47 -2.85 -3.85
CA LYS A 101 13.08 -2.19 -5.09
C LYS A 101 11.86 -2.81 -5.78
N MET A 102 11.59 -4.08 -5.54
CA MET A 102 10.38 -4.73 -6.05
C MET A 102 9.08 -4.18 -5.44
N PHE A 103 9.14 -3.58 -4.24
CA PHE A 103 7.98 -2.97 -3.58
C PHE A 103 7.79 -1.51 -3.95
N GLY A 104 8.81 -0.87 -4.54
CA GLY A 104 8.70 0.49 -5.01
C GLY A 104 9.98 1.29 -5.01
N THR A 105 9.81 2.59 -5.28
CA THR A 105 10.88 3.58 -5.33
C THR A 105 10.52 4.77 -4.46
N LEU A 106 11.47 5.24 -3.64
CA LEU A 106 11.33 6.44 -2.84
C LEU A 106 12.07 7.62 -3.49
N TYR A 107 11.49 8.81 -3.37
CA TYR A 107 12.12 10.07 -3.75
C TYR A 107 12.03 11.06 -2.58
N TYR A 108 12.92 12.05 -2.51
CA TYR A 108 13.02 12.95 -1.35
C TYR A 108 12.84 14.44 -1.71
N GLY A 109 12.85 14.77 -2.99
CA GLY A 109 12.64 16.12 -3.47
C GLY A 109 11.58 16.20 -4.58
N GLU A 110 10.83 17.29 -4.62
CA GLU A 110 9.77 17.47 -5.62
C GLU A 110 10.25 17.31 -7.07
N ARG A 111 11.53 17.65 -7.33
CA ARG A 111 12.14 17.54 -8.66
C ARG A 111 12.55 16.12 -9.02
N GLU A 112 12.64 15.24 -8.04
CA GLU A 112 13.08 13.85 -8.22
C GLU A 112 11.94 12.93 -8.66
N LEU A 113 10.69 13.31 -8.43
CA LEU A 113 9.52 12.46 -8.74
C LEU A 113 9.47 12.03 -10.22
N ALA A 114 9.77 12.92 -11.15
CA ALA A 114 9.78 12.57 -12.57
C ALA A 114 10.84 11.50 -12.87
N GLY A 115 12.04 11.65 -12.32
CA GLY A 115 13.12 10.66 -12.42
C GLY A 115 12.77 9.33 -11.80
N ALA A 116 12.15 9.35 -10.61
CA ALA A 116 11.69 8.14 -9.92
C ALA A 116 10.64 7.36 -10.74
N ILE A 117 9.71 8.07 -11.39
CA ILE A 117 8.73 7.45 -12.31
C ILE A 117 9.43 6.81 -13.51
N LEU A 118 10.36 7.53 -14.15
CA LEU A 118 11.11 7.01 -15.32
C LEU A 118 11.97 5.80 -14.93
N GLU A 119 12.65 5.84 -13.77
CA GLU A 119 13.41 4.70 -13.26
C GLU A 119 12.51 3.48 -13.03
N ALA A 120 11.35 3.68 -12.42
CA ALA A 120 10.38 2.63 -12.18
C ALA A 120 9.86 2.00 -13.48
N LEU A 121 9.59 2.80 -14.51
CA LEU A 121 9.13 2.32 -15.81
C LEU A 121 10.17 1.46 -16.53
N ILE A 122 11.46 1.75 -16.37
CA ILE A 122 12.56 0.97 -16.97
C ILE A 122 12.83 -0.31 -16.18
N ALA A 123 12.76 -0.20 -14.86
CA ALA A 123 13.13 -1.26 -13.93
C ALA A 123 11.96 -2.12 -13.49
N THR A 124 10.91 -2.32 -14.33
CA THR A 124 9.71 -3.07 -13.96
C THR A 124 10.09 -4.32 -13.13
N PRO A 125 9.95 -4.29 -11.82
CA PRO A 125 10.45 -5.38 -11.00
C PRO A 125 9.59 -6.62 -11.20
N ASP A 126 10.22 -7.74 -11.53
CA ASP A 126 9.55 -9.04 -11.50
C ASP A 126 9.25 -9.38 -10.02
N MET A 127 7.98 -9.27 -9.66
CA MET A 127 7.55 -9.47 -8.29
C MET A 127 7.54 -10.97 -7.98
N SER A 128 8.57 -11.44 -7.27
CA SER A 128 8.65 -12.82 -6.77
C SER A 128 7.43 -13.15 -5.90
N GLU A 129 6.70 -14.21 -6.25
CA GLU A 129 5.51 -14.66 -5.49
C GLU A 129 5.84 -14.89 -4.01
N GLN A 130 7.03 -15.40 -3.72
CA GLN A 130 7.45 -15.66 -2.33
C GLN A 130 7.68 -14.35 -1.56
N LYS A 131 8.45 -13.41 -2.12
CA LYS A 131 8.70 -12.12 -1.47
C LYS A 131 7.42 -11.32 -1.27
N LEU A 132 6.47 -11.37 -2.22
CA LEU A 132 5.17 -10.77 -2.05
C LEU A 132 4.39 -11.43 -0.91
N ALA A 133 4.38 -12.76 -0.83
CA ALA A 133 3.70 -13.46 0.25
C ALA A 133 4.29 -13.12 1.62
N ASP A 134 5.61 -13.01 1.72
CA ASP A 134 6.31 -12.62 2.96
C ASP A 134 5.95 -11.18 3.36
N LYS A 135 5.90 -10.24 2.40
CA LYS A 135 5.48 -8.85 2.64
C LYS A 135 4.00 -8.78 3.05
N LEU A 136 3.12 -9.53 2.39
CA LEU A 136 1.70 -9.59 2.76
C LEU A 136 1.50 -10.12 4.18
N TYR A 137 2.28 -11.11 4.59
CA TYR A 137 2.27 -11.56 5.98
C TYR A 137 2.79 -10.48 6.94
N GLU A 138 3.92 -9.83 6.60
CA GLU A 138 4.51 -8.74 7.41
C GLU A 138 3.51 -7.64 7.72
N ILE A 139 2.72 -7.19 6.71
CA ILE A 139 1.74 -6.11 6.85
C ILE A 139 0.33 -6.58 7.26
N SER A 140 0.14 -7.87 7.51
CA SER A 140 -1.17 -8.45 7.86
C SER A 140 -1.65 -8.04 9.25
N ALA A 141 -2.97 -7.98 9.43
CA ALA A 141 -3.58 -7.77 10.74
C ALA A 141 -3.21 -8.88 11.72
N GLU A 142 -2.99 -10.13 11.23
CA GLU A 142 -2.55 -11.26 12.04
C GLU A 142 -1.16 -11.02 12.64
N ASN A 143 -0.18 -10.65 11.81
CA ASN A 143 1.17 -10.37 12.27
C ASN A 143 1.23 -9.13 13.16
N PHE A 144 0.46 -8.09 12.83
CA PHE A 144 0.31 -6.91 13.70
C PHE A 144 -0.22 -7.31 15.09
N GLY A 145 -1.32 -8.07 15.15
CA GLY A 145 -1.89 -8.55 16.41
C GLY A 145 -0.91 -9.37 17.22
N LYS A 146 -0.14 -10.24 16.58
CA LYS A 146 0.91 -11.04 17.22
C LYS A 146 2.00 -10.15 17.83
N ARG A 147 2.53 -9.19 17.08
CA ARG A 147 3.57 -8.26 17.55
C ARG A 147 3.07 -7.38 18.70
N VAL A 148 1.84 -6.90 18.63
CA VAL A 148 1.21 -6.14 19.72
C VAL A 148 1.08 -6.99 20.97
N HIS A 149 0.67 -8.25 20.82
CA HIS A 149 0.58 -9.18 21.94
C HIS A 149 1.96 -9.44 22.59
N GLU A 150 2.99 -9.71 21.78
CA GLU A 150 4.38 -9.90 22.26
C GLU A 150 4.87 -8.64 22.99
N PHE A 151 4.63 -7.43 22.43
CA PHE A 151 4.99 -6.16 23.05
C PHE A 151 4.34 -5.97 24.44
N TYR A 152 3.04 -6.31 24.57
CA TYR A 152 2.38 -6.22 25.88
C TYR A 152 2.92 -7.23 26.88
N LEU A 153 3.24 -8.45 26.44
CA LEU A 153 3.88 -9.45 27.33
C LEU A 153 5.24 -8.95 27.81
N ASP A 154 6.08 -8.43 26.93
CA ASP A 154 7.39 -7.89 27.28
C ASP A 154 7.27 -6.70 28.23
N ALA A 155 6.33 -5.81 28.00
CA ALA A 155 6.06 -4.66 28.87
C ALA A 155 5.63 -5.11 30.28
N ILE A 156 4.79 -6.14 30.38
CA ILE A 156 4.35 -6.70 31.67
C ILE A 156 5.53 -7.35 32.40
N ILE A 157 6.36 -8.11 31.69
CA ILE A 157 7.52 -8.81 32.26
C ILE A 157 8.59 -7.81 32.70
N SER A 158 8.87 -6.79 31.87
CA SER A 158 9.94 -5.82 32.12
C SER A 158 9.62 -4.83 33.24
N ASN A 159 8.35 -4.50 33.46
CA ASN A 159 7.95 -3.50 34.45
C ASN A 159 7.82 -4.03 35.87
N ASN A 160 8.14 -5.30 36.18
CA ASN A 160 8.04 -5.84 37.54
C ASN A 160 6.89 -5.21 38.33
N PHE A 161 5.64 -5.34 37.81
CA PHE A 161 4.48 -4.78 38.49
C PHE A 161 4.22 -5.55 39.78
N GLU A 162 5.03 -5.29 40.81
CA GLU A 162 4.74 -5.57 42.21
C GLU A 162 3.73 -4.57 42.80
N HIS A 163 2.68 -4.25 42.01
CA HIS A 163 1.52 -3.59 42.59
C HIS A 163 0.57 -4.68 43.10
N GLU A 164 0.63 -4.93 44.41
CA GLU A 164 -0.45 -5.59 45.14
C GLU A 164 -1.74 -4.81 44.92
N LEU A 165 -2.67 -5.38 44.18
CA LEU A 165 -4.04 -4.89 44.20
C LEU A 165 -4.66 -5.17 45.56
N HIS A 166 -5.63 -4.38 45.98
CA HIS A 166 -6.34 -4.42 47.26
C HIS A 166 -6.89 -5.80 47.70
N ASP A 167 -6.83 -6.80 46.86
CA ASP A 167 -7.26 -8.20 47.07
C ASP A 167 -6.11 -9.21 47.04
N GLY A 168 -4.84 -8.77 47.12
CA GLY A 168 -3.66 -9.64 47.32
C GLY A 168 -3.35 -10.58 46.15
N GLN A 169 -3.93 -10.39 45.00
CA GLN A 169 -3.62 -11.15 43.77
C GLN A 169 -2.72 -10.37 42.86
N PRO A 170 -1.57 -10.91 42.41
CA PRO A 170 -0.70 -10.23 41.44
C PRO A 170 -1.47 -9.95 40.12
N VAL A 171 -1.43 -8.69 39.64
CA VAL A 171 -2.05 -8.27 38.36
C VAL A 171 -1.64 -9.18 37.21
N THR A 172 -0.39 -9.62 37.20
CA THR A 172 0.19 -10.52 36.22
C THR A 172 -0.55 -11.85 36.09
N GLN A 173 -1.03 -12.48 37.16
CA GLN A 173 -1.77 -13.75 37.09
C GLN A 173 -3.17 -13.58 36.48
N ARG A 174 -3.82 -12.45 36.73
CA ARG A 174 -5.16 -12.18 36.22
C ARG A 174 -5.11 -11.80 34.74
N PHE A 175 -4.12 -11.00 34.35
CA PHE A 175 -3.90 -10.61 32.95
C PHE A 175 -3.45 -11.79 32.08
N LEU A 176 -2.52 -12.63 32.55
CA LEU A 176 -2.09 -13.83 31.86
C LEU A 176 -3.25 -14.83 31.65
N LYS A 177 -4.15 -14.99 32.63
CA LYS A 177 -5.36 -15.81 32.42
C LYS A 177 -6.27 -15.25 31.35
N THR A 178 -6.44 -13.93 31.25
CA THR A 178 -7.29 -13.30 30.24
C THR A 178 -6.67 -13.42 28.83
N ILE A 179 -5.36 -13.28 28.71
CA ILE A 179 -4.64 -13.38 27.42
C ILE A 179 -4.56 -14.83 26.94
N LEU A 180 -4.34 -15.80 27.84
CA LEU A 180 -4.32 -17.22 27.49
C LEU A 180 -5.70 -17.79 27.11
N TYR A 181 -6.79 -17.05 27.42
CA TYR A 181 -8.17 -17.48 27.11
C TYR A 181 -8.70 -16.91 25.77
N LEU A 182 -7.88 -16.14 25.01
CA LEU A 182 -8.24 -15.78 23.64
C LEU A 182 -8.20 -17.05 22.77
N PRO A 183 -9.29 -17.39 22.08
CA PRO A 183 -9.38 -18.66 21.37
C PRO A 183 -8.32 -18.74 20.25
N GLN A 184 -7.46 -19.74 20.31
CA GLN A 184 -6.48 -20.09 19.28
C GLN A 184 -7.10 -20.57 17.95
N GLN A 185 -8.40 -20.35 17.72
CA GLN A 185 -9.16 -20.90 16.59
C GLN A 185 -9.18 -20.07 15.32
N ALA A 186 -8.31 -19.05 15.17
CA ALA A 186 -8.29 -18.20 13.99
C ALA A 186 -7.04 -18.34 13.10
N VAL A 187 -6.29 -19.45 13.20
CA VAL A 187 -5.08 -19.63 12.35
C VAL A 187 -5.34 -20.69 11.30
N THR A 188 -6.15 -20.38 10.30
CA THR A 188 -6.09 -21.09 9.02
C THR A 188 -5.07 -20.38 8.14
N SER A 189 -4.06 -21.13 7.71
CA SER A 189 -2.88 -20.68 6.99
C SER A 189 -3.15 -19.64 5.89
N PRO A 190 -2.70 -18.35 6.03
CA PRO A 190 -2.93 -17.28 5.06
C PRO A 190 -2.26 -17.55 3.70
N VAL A 191 -1.22 -18.37 3.68
CA VAL A 191 -0.44 -18.68 2.46
C VAL A 191 -1.25 -19.43 1.41
N LYS A 192 -2.20 -20.29 1.80
CA LYS A 192 -3.07 -21.01 0.85
C LYS A 192 -4.13 -20.08 0.24
N GLU A 193 -4.64 -19.14 1.02
CA GLU A 193 -5.66 -18.19 0.57
C GLU A 193 -5.07 -17.11 -0.34
N SER A 194 -3.88 -16.60 -0.02
CA SER A 194 -3.12 -15.66 -0.86
C SER A 194 -2.79 -16.25 -2.23
N LYS A 195 -2.38 -17.51 -2.32
CA LYS A 195 -2.13 -18.21 -3.60
C LYS A 195 -3.41 -18.41 -4.43
N ARG A 196 -4.56 -18.61 -3.79
CA ARG A 196 -5.86 -18.75 -4.47
C ARG A 196 -6.35 -17.41 -5.00
N ILE A 197 -6.17 -16.33 -4.27
CA ILE A 197 -6.50 -14.96 -4.66
C ILE A 197 -5.61 -14.52 -5.83
N LEU A 198 -4.30 -14.78 -5.79
CA LEU A 198 -3.35 -14.47 -6.86
C LEU A 198 -3.68 -15.21 -8.18
N ARG A 199 -4.09 -16.49 -8.10
CA ARG A 199 -4.45 -17.27 -9.30
C ARG A 199 -5.78 -16.84 -9.93
N ALA A 200 -6.78 -16.46 -9.12
CA ALA A 200 -8.05 -15.92 -9.62
C ALA A 200 -7.87 -14.55 -10.26
N SER A 201 -6.95 -13.73 -9.74
CA SER A 201 -6.65 -12.37 -10.21
C SER A 201 -6.05 -12.33 -11.61
N ARG A 202 -5.18 -13.28 -12.00
CA ARG A 202 -4.52 -13.25 -13.32
C ARG A 202 -5.49 -13.32 -14.50
N LYS A 203 -6.62 -14.03 -14.36
CA LYS A 203 -7.64 -14.13 -15.41
C LYS A 203 -8.53 -12.90 -15.52
N GLN A 204 -8.78 -12.21 -14.40
CA GLN A 204 -9.53 -10.95 -14.36
C GLN A 204 -8.67 -9.75 -14.79
N LEU A 205 -7.36 -9.77 -14.53
CA LEU A 205 -6.43 -8.69 -14.87
C LEU A 205 -6.26 -8.51 -16.38
N SER A 206 -6.29 -9.58 -17.17
CA SER A 206 -6.22 -9.45 -18.63
C SER A 206 -7.45 -8.71 -19.18
N SER A 207 -8.64 -9.03 -18.68
CA SER A 207 -9.88 -8.38 -19.14
C SER A 207 -9.97 -6.91 -18.73
N ILE A 208 -9.44 -6.54 -17.54
CA ILE A 208 -9.43 -5.15 -17.07
C ILE A 208 -8.39 -4.32 -17.82
N ARG A 209 -7.18 -4.84 -18.07
CA ARG A 209 -6.17 -4.17 -18.92
C ARG A 209 -6.67 -4.00 -20.35
N ASP A 210 -7.37 -4.99 -20.88
CA ASP A 210 -7.92 -4.92 -22.23
C ASP A 210 -9.09 -3.91 -22.30
N TYR A 211 -9.97 -3.87 -21.30
CA TYR A 211 -11.01 -2.84 -21.14
C TYR A 211 -10.42 -1.42 -21.15
N TRP A 212 -9.41 -1.17 -20.32
CA TRP A 212 -8.76 0.15 -20.27
C TRP A 212 -8.00 0.49 -21.55
N ARG A 213 -7.44 -0.50 -22.24
CA ARG A 213 -6.77 -0.28 -23.54
C ARG A 213 -7.74 0.06 -24.66
N ASP A 214 -8.94 -0.52 -24.63
CA ASP A 214 -9.93 -0.36 -25.71
C ASP A 214 -10.83 0.87 -25.51
N GLU A 215 -11.12 1.27 -24.28
CA GLU A 215 -11.93 2.45 -23.95
C GLU A 215 -11.19 3.78 -24.17
N PHE A 216 -9.85 3.74 -24.23
CA PHE A 216 -9.01 4.95 -24.29
C PHE A 216 -8.04 4.96 -25.48
N LYS A 217 -8.38 4.27 -26.57
CA LYS A 217 -7.80 4.52 -27.89
C LYS A 217 -8.38 5.79 -28.48
#